data_bfae24585323aadee2965139eea2d8a6
#
_entry.id   bfae24585323aadee2965139eea2d8a6
#
_cell.length_a   1.000
_cell.length_b   1.000
_cell.length_c   1.000
_cell.angle_alpha   90.00
_cell.angle_beta   90.00
_cell.angle_gamma   90.00
#
_symmetry.space_group_name_H-M   'P 1'
#
loop_
_entity.id
_entity.type
_entity.pdbx_description
1 polymer ?
#
loop_
_entity_poly.entity_id
_entity_poly.type
_entity_poly.pdbx_seq_one_letter_code
_entity_poly.pdbx_strand_id
1 'polypeptide(L)'
;MFRRSGFDRERFWRGSRRSSSFQKGDLKYVLLELIKDTPRHGYDVIRELEEQSHGMYKPSPGVIYPTLQMLEEMGYAVSSEQEGKKVYTITAAGREVLEKKNVTSDLRGQIKRRWSFKNIGKTIMVMKEYHALEDLLGRVVRGQDADKLQRIRDILVQTYDDIEAIIEE
;
A
#
# COMPACT_ATOMS: atom_id res chain seq x y z
N MET A 1 -33.67 23.63 -13.85
CA MET A 1 -34.12 22.52 -13.02
C MET A 1 -32.86 21.79 -12.57
N PHE A 2 -32.26 22.21 -11.45
CA PHE A 2 -30.96 21.69 -10.97
C PHE A 2 -31.17 20.37 -10.22
N ARG A 3 -30.70 19.25 -10.77
CA ARG A 3 -30.56 18.00 -10.04
C ARG A 3 -29.46 18.18 -9.00
N ARG A 4 -29.81 18.22 -7.74
CA ARG A 4 -28.89 18.07 -6.61
C ARG A 4 -28.32 16.67 -6.66
N SER A 5 -27.10 16.51 -7.19
CA SER A 5 -26.27 15.33 -6.97
C SER A 5 -25.86 15.34 -5.48
N GLY A 6 -26.55 14.53 -4.69
CA GLY A 6 -26.24 14.36 -3.28
C GLY A 6 -24.93 13.59 -3.16
N PHE A 7 -23.90 14.24 -2.65
CA PHE A 7 -22.67 13.60 -2.24
C PHE A 7 -23.01 12.55 -1.16
N ASP A 8 -23.03 11.30 -1.56
CA ASP A 8 -23.34 10.16 -0.67
C ASP A 8 -22.11 9.84 0.19
N ARG A 9 -22.07 10.44 1.40
CA ARG A 9 -21.01 10.25 2.40
C ARG A 9 -20.80 8.77 2.75
N GLU A 10 -21.81 7.93 2.66
CA GLU A 10 -21.70 6.50 2.97
C GLU A 10 -20.96 5.72 1.87
N ARG A 11 -21.10 6.11 0.61
CA ARG A 11 -20.37 5.50 -0.51
C ARG A 11 -18.86 5.78 -0.43
N PHE A 12 -18.48 7.00 -0.07
CA PHE A 12 -17.06 7.38 0.08
C PHE A 12 -16.36 6.55 1.17
N TRP A 13 -17.01 6.33 2.32
CA TRP A 13 -16.44 5.52 3.41
C TRP A 13 -16.44 4.01 3.13
N ARG A 14 -17.32 3.50 2.27
CA ARG A 14 -17.31 2.08 1.85
C ARG A 14 -16.19 1.76 0.87
N GLY A 15 -15.78 2.69 0.01
CA GLY A 15 -14.66 2.52 -0.93
C GLY A 15 -13.31 2.41 -0.23
N SER A 16 -13.10 3.16 0.85
CA SER A 16 -11.85 3.19 1.61
C SER A 16 -11.51 1.90 2.38
N ARG A 17 -12.47 0.98 2.59
CA ARG A 17 -12.23 -0.29 3.31
C ARG A 17 -11.77 -1.46 2.42
N ARG A 18 -11.61 -1.29 1.12
CA ARG A 18 -11.26 -2.37 0.19
C ARG A 18 -9.84 -2.35 -0.35
N SER A 19 -8.98 -1.47 0.14
CA SER A 19 -7.55 -1.51 -0.20
C SER A 19 -6.75 -2.37 0.77
N SER A 20 -7.20 -3.60 1.04
CA SER A 20 -6.31 -4.64 1.52
C SER A 20 -5.61 -5.24 0.32
N SER A 21 -4.42 -4.72 -0.04
CA SER A 21 -3.59 -5.19 -1.15
C SER A 21 -3.24 -6.68 -1.08
N PHE A 22 -3.40 -7.30 0.08
CA PHE A 22 -3.18 -8.72 0.32
C PHE A 22 -4.42 -9.37 0.91
N GLN A 23 -4.72 -10.62 0.52
CA GLN A 23 -5.68 -11.43 1.25
C GLN A 23 -5.20 -11.57 2.70
N LYS A 24 -6.15 -11.56 3.65
CA LYS A 24 -5.84 -11.77 5.08
C LYS A 24 -5.03 -13.07 5.22
N GLY A 25 -3.74 -12.96 5.56
CA GLY A 25 -2.82 -14.08 5.70
C GLY A 25 -1.68 -14.16 4.67
N ASP A 26 -1.76 -13.46 3.53
CA ASP A 26 -0.69 -13.49 2.54
C ASP A 26 0.48 -12.55 2.90
N LEU A 27 0.23 -11.49 3.66
CA LEU A 27 1.26 -10.53 4.08
C LEU A 27 2.43 -11.21 4.81
N LYS A 28 2.16 -12.19 5.67
CA LYS A 28 3.22 -12.92 6.40
C LYS A 28 4.21 -13.60 5.48
N TYR A 29 3.76 -14.17 4.35
CA TYR A 29 4.64 -14.81 3.38
C TYR A 29 5.45 -13.79 2.57
N VAL A 30 4.83 -12.65 2.28
CA VAL A 30 5.52 -11.51 1.64
C VAL A 30 6.64 -11.00 2.54
N LEU A 31 6.39 -10.84 3.84
CA LEU A 31 7.41 -10.41 4.80
C LEU A 31 8.53 -11.45 4.94
N LEU A 32 8.21 -12.75 5.00
CA LEU A 32 9.21 -13.83 5.00
C LEU A 32 10.06 -13.78 3.73
N GLU A 33 9.47 -13.56 2.55
CA GLU A 33 10.24 -13.46 1.31
C GLU A 33 11.18 -12.25 1.31
N LEU A 34 10.77 -11.11 1.89
CA LEU A 34 11.60 -9.91 1.97
C LEU A 34 12.80 -10.04 2.92
N ILE A 35 12.67 -10.85 3.99
CA ILE A 35 13.75 -11.09 4.95
C ILE A 35 14.51 -12.40 4.67
N LYS A 36 14.25 -13.07 3.54
CA LYS A 36 14.79 -14.38 3.20
C LYS A 36 16.29 -14.36 2.95
N ASP A 37 16.72 -13.43 2.13
CA ASP A 37 18.10 -13.36 1.64
C ASP A 37 18.92 -12.30 2.38
N THR A 38 18.26 -11.32 2.97
CA THR A 38 18.92 -10.20 3.66
C THR A 38 18.15 -9.83 4.93
N PRO A 39 18.81 -9.79 6.09
CA PRO A 39 18.22 -9.27 7.32
C PRO A 39 17.76 -7.81 7.12
N ARG A 40 16.58 -7.45 7.63
CA ARG A 40 15.99 -6.14 7.42
C ARG A 40 15.36 -5.57 8.69
N HIS A 41 15.45 -4.25 8.85
CA HIS A 41 14.63 -3.53 9.82
C HIS A 41 13.17 -3.47 9.36
N GLY A 42 12.23 -3.33 10.29
CA GLY A 42 10.81 -3.19 9.94
C GLY A 42 10.53 -1.99 9.03
N TYR A 43 11.28 -0.90 9.20
CA TYR A 43 11.18 0.27 8.32
C TYR A 43 11.65 -0.02 6.88
N ASP A 44 12.76 -0.78 6.72
CA ASP A 44 13.27 -1.17 5.41
C ASP A 44 12.28 -2.10 4.68
N VAL A 45 11.57 -2.94 5.44
CA VAL A 45 10.48 -3.79 4.90
C VAL A 45 9.34 -2.92 4.34
N ILE A 46 8.94 -1.88 5.06
CA ILE A 46 7.91 -0.92 4.59
C ILE A 46 8.36 -0.25 3.30
N ARG A 47 9.60 0.26 3.28
CA ARG A 47 10.17 0.94 2.13
C ARG A 47 10.30 0.02 0.92
N GLU A 48 10.76 -1.20 1.11
CA GLU A 48 10.86 -2.20 0.04
C GLU A 48 9.48 -2.53 -0.56
N LEU A 49 8.44 -2.66 0.27
CA LEU A 49 7.06 -2.88 -0.21
C LEU A 49 6.53 -1.68 -1.00
N GLU A 50 6.83 -0.47 -0.57
CA GLU A 50 6.50 0.76 -1.28
C GLU A 50 7.23 0.83 -2.63
N GLU A 51 8.54 0.54 -2.66
CA GLU A 51 9.36 0.54 -3.88
C GLU A 51 8.91 -0.57 -4.86
N GLN A 52 8.68 -1.80 -4.39
CA GLN A 52 8.22 -2.91 -5.25
C GLN A 52 6.81 -2.69 -5.80
N SER A 53 5.98 -1.96 -5.09
CA SER A 53 4.63 -1.57 -5.54
C SER A 53 4.62 -0.28 -6.37
N HIS A 54 5.79 0.31 -6.63
CA HIS A 54 5.91 1.61 -7.30
C HIS A 54 5.07 2.72 -6.63
N GLY A 55 5.06 2.73 -5.28
CA GLY A 55 4.32 3.70 -4.48
C GLY A 55 2.82 3.43 -4.32
N MET A 56 2.29 2.38 -4.98
CA MET A 56 0.86 2.07 -4.91
C MET A 56 0.42 1.36 -3.61
N TYR A 57 1.36 0.83 -2.86
CA TYR A 57 1.10 0.20 -1.58
C TYR A 57 2.14 0.63 -0.55
N LYS A 58 1.69 1.44 0.40
CA LYS A 58 2.48 1.87 1.55
C LYS A 58 1.85 1.32 2.82
N PRO A 59 2.30 0.17 3.31
CA PRO A 59 1.77 -0.40 4.55
C PRO A 59 2.13 0.49 5.75
N SER A 60 1.19 0.62 6.68
CA SER A 60 1.46 1.34 7.92
C SER A 60 2.37 0.52 8.86
N PRO A 61 3.17 1.17 9.72
CA PRO A 61 3.92 0.50 10.78
C PRO A 61 3.04 -0.39 11.65
N GLY A 62 1.80 0.04 11.94
CA GLY A 62 0.82 -0.72 12.72
C GLY A 62 0.35 -2.03 12.09
N VAL A 63 0.65 -2.29 10.83
CA VAL A 63 0.40 -3.57 10.16
C VAL A 63 1.68 -4.40 10.10
N ILE A 64 2.81 -3.78 9.77
CA ILE A 64 4.08 -4.49 9.55
C ILE A 64 4.67 -5.02 10.85
N TYR A 65 4.81 -4.18 11.90
CA TYR A 65 5.45 -4.62 13.13
C TYR A 65 4.69 -5.75 13.86
N PRO A 66 3.35 -5.71 14.02
CA PRO A 66 2.62 -6.85 14.58
C PRO A 66 2.75 -8.12 13.74
N THR A 67 2.85 -8.02 12.40
CA THR A 67 3.03 -9.19 11.55
C THR A 67 4.44 -9.78 11.70
N LEU A 68 5.49 -8.94 11.79
CA LEU A 68 6.86 -9.39 12.06
C LEU A 68 6.98 -10.04 13.45
N GLN A 69 6.34 -9.46 14.47
CA GLN A 69 6.28 -10.03 15.80
C GLN A 69 5.57 -11.39 15.81
N MET A 70 4.44 -11.51 15.12
CA MET A 70 3.75 -12.80 14.96
C MET A 70 4.66 -13.85 14.29
N LEU A 71 5.45 -13.47 13.27
CA LEU A 71 6.39 -14.37 12.63
C LEU A 71 7.51 -14.81 13.58
N GLU A 72 7.96 -13.93 14.46
CA GLU A 72 8.92 -14.21 15.53
C GLU A 72 8.32 -15.18 16.56
N GLU A 73 7.11 -14.95 17.03
CA GLU A 73 6.36 -15.82 17.96
C GLU A 73 6.09 -17.21 17.38
N MET A 74 5.86 -17.30 16.06
CA MET A 74 5.70 -18.57 15.34
C MET A 74 7.04 -19.29 15.07
N GLY A 75 8.18 -18.69 15.41
CA GLY A 75 9.51 -19.24 15.14
C GLY A 75 9.93 -19.20 13.68
N TYR A 76 9.23 -18.45 12.81
CA TYR A 76 9.56 -18.32 11.39
C TYR A 76 10.56 -17.19 11.11
N ALA A 77 10.70 -16.26 12.03
CA ALA A 77 11.71 -15.21 12.01
C ALA A 77 12.37 -15.13 13.37
N VAL A 78 13.57 -14.56 13.42
CA VAL A 78 14.24 -14.13 14.65
C VAL A 78 14.59 -12.67 14.51
N SER A 79 14.58 -11.94 15.63
CA SER A 79 15.08 -10.58 15.66
C SER A 79 16.40 -10.50 16.43
N SER A 80 17.29 -9.64 16.00
CA SER A 80 18.49 -9.21 16.73
C SER A 80 18.49 -7.69 16.81
N GLU A 81 19.08 -7.15 17.87
CA GLU A 81 19.24 -5.71 17.99
C GLU A 81 20.53 -5.27 17.34
N GLN A 82 20.45 -4.33 16.41
CA GLN A 82 21.59 -3.72 15.75
C GLN A 82 21.39 -2.18 15.82
N GLU A 83 22.35 -1.47 16.39
CA GLU A 83 22.30 0.00 16.54
C GLU A 83 21.00 0.51 17.18
N GLY A 84 20.48 -0.20 18.20
CA GLY A 84 19.24 0.17 18.89
C GLY A 84 17.95 -0.11 18.09
N LYS A 85 18.04 -0.87 16.99
CA LYS A 85 16.90 -1.23 16.15
C LYS A 85 16.79 -2.75 15.97
N LYS A 86 15.56 -3.26 15.93
CA LYS A 86 15.32 -4.68 15.63
C LYS A 86 15.54 -4.97 14.13
N VAL A 87 16.40 -5.94 13.85
CA VAL A 87 16.65 -6.52 12.53
C VAL A 87 16.06 -7.91 12.50
N TYR A 88 15.22 -8.22 11.53
CA TYR A 88 14.55 -9.51 11.39
C TYR A 88 15.24 -10.36 10.33
N THR A 89 15.40 -11.65 10.65
CA THR A 89 16.00 -12.65 9.77
C THR A 89 15.10 -13.89 9.75
N ILE A 90 14.96 -14.51 8.58
CA ILE A 90 14.17 -15.74 8.44
C ILE A 90 14.89 -16.92 9.10
N THR A 91 14.13 -17.81 9.75
CA THR A 91 14.65 -19.09 10.29
C THR A 91 14.57 -20.22 9.27
N ALA A 92 15.16 -21.39 9.59
CA ALA A 92 14.98 -22.62 8.80
C ALA A 92 13.49 -23.00 8.68
N ALA A 93 12.73 -22.92 9.78
CA ALA A 93 11.29 -23.18 9.79
C ALA A 93 10.51 -22.18 8.91
N GLY A 94 10.89 -20.89 8.93
CA GLY A 94 10.31 -19.88 8.06
C GLY A 94 10.58 -20.15 6.57
N ARG A 95 11.79 -20.62 6.21
CA ARG A 95 12.13 -21.03 4.84
C ARG A 95 11.29 -22.22 4.38
N GLU A 96 11.14 -23.25 5.23
CA GLU A 96 10.29 -24.39 4.92
C GLU A 96 8.84 -24.02 4.65
N VAL A 97 8.26 -23.16 5.49
CA VAL A 97 6.88 -22.66 5.32
C VAL A 97 6.75 -21.87 4.02
N LEU A 98 7.75 -21.07 3.68
CA LEU A 98 7.77 -20.29 2.46
C LEU A 98 7.88 -21.18 1.22
N GLU A 99 8.71 -22.23 1.27
CA GLU A 99 8.86 -23.22 0.19
C GLU A 99 7.57 -24.01 -0.04
N LYS A 100 6.93 -24.51 1.02
CA LYS A 100 5.62 -25.18 0.94
C LYS A 100 4.56 -24.29 0.30
N LYS A 101 4.57 -23.00 0.62
CA LYS A 101 3.65 -22.02 0.01
C LYS A 101 4.01 -21.75 -1.46
N ASN A 102 5.29 -21.68 -1.81
CA ASN A 102 5.76 -21.46 -3.18
C ASN A 102 5.47 -22.65 -4.11
N VAL A 103 5.47 -23.87 -3.60
CA VAL A 103 5.04 -25.07 -4.34
C VAL A 103 3.54 -25.01 -4.66
N THR A 104 2.74 -24.41 -3.78
CA THR A 104 1.29 -24.29 -3.98
C THR A 104 0.86 -23.01 -4.69
N SER A 105 1.71 -21.99 -4.71
CA SER A 105 1.44 -20.71 -5.37
C SER A 105 2.75 -20.01 -5.70
N ASP A 106 2.97 -19.69 -6.97
CA ASP A 106 4.06 -18.80 -7.39
C ASP A 106 3.89 -17.40 -6.76
N LEU A 107 4.28 -17.27 -5.47
CA LEU A 107 4.14 -16.02 -4.72
C LEU A 107 4.92 -14.86 -5.35
N ARG A 108 6.16 -15.11 -5.82
CA ARG A 108 6.93 -14.09 -6.56
C ARG A 108 6.23 -13.69 -7.83
N GLY A 109 5.69 -14.65 -8.57
CA GLY A 109 4.91 -14.38 -9.77
C GLY A 109 3.57 -13.72 -9.45
N GLN A 110 2.93 -14.05 -8.32
CA GLN A 110 1.70 -13.37 -7.89
C GLN A 110 1.96 -11.93 -7.44
N ILE A 111 3.03 -11.70 -6.66
CA ILE A 111 3.46 -10.34 -6.29
C ILE A 111 3.81 -9.56 -7.55
N LYS A 112 4.63 -10.14 -8.44
CA LYS A 112 5.02 -9.51 -9.70
C LYS A 112 3.84 -9.31 -10.64
N ARG A 113 2.91 -10.29 -10.76
CA ARG A 113 1.69 -10.15 -11.59
C ARG A 113 0.69 -9.16 -10.99
N ARG A 114 0.51 -9.16 -9.68
CA ARG A 114 -0.42 -8.24 -8.98
C ARG A 114 0.03 -6.80 -9.10
N TRP A 115 1.35 -6.55 -9.16
CA TRP A 115 1.96 -5.23 -9.32
C TRP A 115 2.61 -5.03 -10.71
N SER A 116 2.55 -6.05 -11.57
CA SER A 116 2.98 -5.93 -12.96
C SER A 116 1.82 -5.44 -13.81
N PHE A 117 1.74 -4.13 -13.98
CA PHE A 117 0.76 -3.52 -14.88
C PHE A 117 1.29 -3.57 -16.32
N LYS A 118 0.41 -3.93 -17.24
CA LYS A 118 0.69 -3.91 -18.69
C LYS A 118 1.21 -2.54 -19.18
N ASN A 119 0.89 -1.47 -18.39
CA ASN A 119 1.26 -0.07 -18.65
C ASN A 119 1.95 0.58 -17.45
N ILE A 120 2.89 -0.11 -16.78
CA ILE A 120 3.51 0.35 -15.53
C ILE A 120 4.06 1.77 -15.61
N GLY A 121 4.65 2.16 -16.73
CA GLY A 121 5.15 3.53 -16.94
C GLY A 121 4.03 4.57 -16.86
N LYS A 122 2.88 4.30 -17.48
CA LYS A 122 1.71 5.19 -17.42
C LYS A 122 1.11 5.24 -16.01
N THR A 123 1.08 4.10 -15.33
CA THR A 123 0.59 4.02 -13.94
C THR A 123 1.49 4.82 -12.99
N ILE A 124 2.81 4.72 -13.13
CA ILE A 124 3.77 5.53 -12.35
C ILE A 124 3.56 7.02 -12.59
N MET A 125 3.33 7.43 -13.85
CA MET A 125 3.05 8.84 -14.16
C MET A 125 1.77 9.33 -13.46
N VAL A 126 0.68 8.57 -13.55
CA VAL A 126 -0.59 8.91 -12.87
C VAL A 126 -0.39 9.00 -11.36
N MET A 127 0.32 8.04 -10.74
CA MET A 127 0.58 8.07 -9.31
C MET A 127 1.47 9.23 -8.88
N LYS A 128 2.44 9.62 -9.71
CA LYS A 128 3.27 10.81 -9.46
C LYS A 128 2.42 12.08 -9.41
N GLU A 129 1.51 12.25 -10.37
CA GLU A 129 0.60 13.41 -10.39
C GLU A 129 -0.38 13.38 -9.20
N TYR A 130 -0.86 12.19 -8.81
CA TYR A 130 -1.70 12.04 -7.63
C TYR A 130 -0.98 12.49 -6.34
N HIS A 131 0.27 12.05 -6.12
CA HIS A 131 1.05 12.47 -4.93
C HIS A 131 1.38 13.97 -4.95
N ALA A 132 1.70 14.52 -6.12
CA ALA A 132 1.92 15.95 -6.25
C ALA A 132 0.64 16.76 -5.90
N LEU A 133 -0.52 16.27 -6.33
CA LEU A 133 -1.83 16.85 -5.98
C LEU A 133 -2.10 16.74 -4.46
N GLU A 134 -1.85 15.58 -3.85
CA GLU A 134 -2.03 15.36 -2.41
C GLU A 134 -1.18 16.34 -1.58
N ASP A 135 0.09 16.54 -1.93
CA ASP A 135 0.99 17.50 -1.29
C ASP A 135 0.50 18.94 -1.45
N LEU A 136 -0.02 19.29 -2.64
CA LEU A 136 -0.59 20.60 -2.91
C LEU A 136 -1.84 20.87 -2.07
N LEU A 137 -2.76 19.91 -2.02
CA LEU A 137 -3.98 19.99 -1.21
C LEU A 137 -3.65 20.10 0.29
N GLY A 138 -2.66 19.35 0.78
CA GLY A 138 -2.20 19.43 2.17
C GLY A 138 -1.71 20.84 2.55
N ARG A 139 -1.11 21.59 1.62
CA ARG A 139 -0.69 22.99 1.85
C ARG A 139 -1.90 23.93 1.94
N VAL A 140 -2.87 23.75 1.07
CA VAL A 140 -4.06 24.62 1.01
C VAL A 140 -4.97 24.40 2.22
N VAL A 141 -5.18 23.14 2.63
CA VAL A 141 -5.98 22.79 3.81
C VAL A 141 -5.40 23.43 5.08
N ARG A 142 -4.07 23.44 5.22
CA ARG A 142 -3.39 24.11 6.34
C ARG A 142 -3.56 25.64 6.32
N GLY A 143 -3.75 26.24 5.14
CA GLY A 143 -3.93 27.69 4.99
C GLY A 143 -5.31 28.19 5.38
N GLN A 144 -6.34 27.33 5.52
CA GLN A 144 -7.71 27.61 5.95
C GLN A 144 -8.43 28.75 5.20
N ASP A 145 -8.06 29.04 3.95
CA ASP A 145 -8.72 30.04 3.09
C ASP A 145 -10.02 29.43 2.51
N ALA A 146 -11.15 29.88 3.02
CA ALA A 146 -12.46 29.30 2.69
C ALA A 146 -12.81 29.42 1.20
N ASP A 147 -12.48 30.54 0.55
CA ASP A 147 -12.78 30.76 -0.86
C ASP A 147 -11.91 29.85 -1.75
N LYS A 148 -10.63 29.70 -1.41
CA LYS A 148 -9.74 28.77 -2.11
C LYS A 148 -10.18 27.32 -1.91
N LEU A 149 -10.56 26.95 -0.70
CA LEU A 149 -11.06 25.61 -0.40
C LEU A 149 -12.32 25.27 -1.20
N GLN A 150 -13.27 26.22 -1.31
CA GLN A 150 -14.48 26.01 -2.09
C GLN A 150 -14.16 25.82 -3.60
N ARG A 151 -13.31 26.66 -4.17
CA ARG A 151 -12.90 26.56 -5.59
C ARG A 151 -12.17 25.24 -5.87
N ILE A 152 -11.29 24.82 -4.98
CA ILE A 152 -10.58 23.54 -5.11
C ILE A 152 -11.55 22.37 -5.01
N ARG A 153 -12.51 22.41 -4.08
CA ARG A 153 -13.56 21.40 -3.98
C ARG A 153 -14.31 21.23 -5.29
N ASP A 154 -14.70 22.33 -5.92
CA ASP A 154 -15.47 22.29 -7.16
C ASP A 154 -14.65 21.67 -8.30
N ILE A 155 -13.34 21.99 -8.39
CA ILE A 155 -12.41 21.35 -9.33
C ILE A 155 -12.28 19.84 -9.07
N LEU A 156 -12.13 19.43 -7.81
CA LEU A 156 -11.99 18.02 -7.45
C LEU A 156 -13.26 17.22 -7.76
N VAL A 157 -14.45 17.80 -7.54
CA VAL A 157 -15.73 17.18 -7.91
C VAL A 157 -15.80 16.96 -9.43
N GLN A 158 -15.48 17.97 -10.21
CA GLN A 158 -15.45 17.83 -11.67
C GLN A 158 -14.44 16.79 -12.13
N THR A 159 -13.23 16.80 -11.57
CA THR A 159 -12.18 15.80 -11.89
C THR A 159 -12.61 14.39 -11.53
N TYR A 160 -13.33 14.22 -10.42
CA TYR A 160 -13.88 12.93 -10.03
C TYR A 160 -14.87 12.40 -11.07
N ASP A 161 -15.83 13.25 -11.49
CA ASP A 161 -16.84 12.88 -12.48
C ASP A 161 -16.20 12.55 -13.84
N ASP A 162 -15.18 13.30 -14.26
CA ASP A 162 -14.44 13.07 -15.50
C ASP A 162 -13.66 11.72 -15.45
N ILE A 163 -13.04 11.38 -14.30
CA ILE A 163 -12.34 10.11 -14.13
C ILE A 163 -13.34 8.95 -14.07
N GLU A 164 -14.49 9.11 -13.39
CA GLU A 164 -15.54 8.09 -13.33
C GLU A 164 -16.05 7.76 -14.75
N ALA A 165 -16.26 8.76 -15.58
CA ALA A 165 -16.68 8.59 -16.98
C ALA A 165 -15.66 7.78 -17.80
N ILE A 166 -14.35 8.03 -17.62
CA ILE A 166 -13.26 7.26 -18.30
C ILE A 166 -13.23 5.80 -17.84
N ILE A 167 -13.60 5.52 -16.59
CA ILE A 167 -13.59 4.15 -16.03
C ILE A 167 -14.79 3.34 -16.55
N GLU A 168 -15.90 4.02 -16.89
CA GLU A 168 -17.12 3.40 -17.40
C GLU A 168 -17.11 3.17 -18.93
N GLU A 169 -16.12 3.69 -19.68
CA GLU A 169 -15.86 3.41 -21.10
C GLU A 169 -15.33 1.97 -21.33
#